data_48b9185e6c150637b1be294b538efa8e
#
_entry.id   48b9185e6c150637b1be294b538efa8e
#
_cell.length_a   1.000
_cell.length_b   1.000
_cell.length_c   1.000
_cell.angle_alpha   90.00
_cell.angle_beta   90.00
_cell.angle_gamma   90.00
#
_symmetry.space_group_name_H-M   'P 1'
#
loop_
_entity.id
_entity.type
_entity.pdbx_description
1 polymer ?
#
loop_
_entity_poly.entity_id
_entity_poly.type
_entity_poly.pdbx_seq_one_letter_code
_entity_poly.pdbx_strand_id
1 'polypeptide(L)'
;MYQGWGNRSAVPIRDAKGQPRVSVKDVSFKRIGALFRPYLFRLFWIVFLALSGAIIGLLPPLVMQRIIDIAIPNKDVSLLLTCAALLVGLPIASGMLSVLQSHLNTLVTQHIMSDLRQGLFRNLQRQSVGFFTAARSGEVIQRVTDDVAAIQNVVTNVAVSSLTQIVIICTTIGILFTLDWKLALMAIVILPLSMIPVRKVSGYRKRLRSETQKVRADMSAQLGEVFGVSGAMLSRIFGREAALQARFEEQNNKVKELEVKLNLAGRWFFMFVSTLGPLGTALIYMYGGYQVIYGPMTIGAIVAFAAYLSRLYQPFGTLLNLHVEVVTAMGVFHRIFEYMDMEPEVTDRTNATTLGTVQGAVEFSDVTFRYGSGGEVLRGISFHAEPGEVVALVGPSGAGKSTLINLIGRLYDATAGTVFIDGHDVRDVTLESLRAQVAYVTQESFMFHATVADNLRIAKDSATRAELEEACRKAYIHDMIAGLPQGYDTVVGERGHRLSGGERQRLAIARAILKNPRILILDEATSHLDSESEAYVQAALSELMQGRTTIVIAHRLSTVLSADQILVVEEGEIVERGRHEALLKLDGRYASLYTTQFHATLHPEEAAMAPSPGH
;
A
#
# COMPACT_ATOMS: atom_id res chain seq x y z
N MET A 1 36.08 -5.77 -9.02
CA MET A 1 34.88 -6.62 -9.07
C MET A 1 33.72 -5.84 -8.48
N TYR A 2 33.19 -4.88 -9.24
CA TYR A 2 32.06 -4.00 -8.85
C TYR A 2 30.91 -4.22 -9.83
N GLN A 3 30.20 -5.32 -9.69
CA GLN A 3 28.92 -5.57 -10.37
C GLN A 3 28.00 -6.24 -9.35
N GLY A 4 27.11 -5.48 -8.72
CA GLY A 4 26.13 -6.11 -7.84
C GLY A 4 25.17 -5.18 -7.10
N TRP A 5 25.30 -3.88 -7.15
CA TRP A 5 24.45 -2.95 -6.37
C TRP A 5 23.53 -2.05 -7.22
N GLY A 6 23.47 -2.26 -8.53
CA GLY A 6 22.78 -1.38 -9.47
C GLY A 6 21.31 -1.68 -9.76
N ASN A 7 20.58 -2.54 -9.01
CA ASN A 7 19.21 -2.87 -9.41
C ASN A 7 18.27 -3.30 -8.27
N ARG A 8 18.43 -2.76 -7.06
CA ARG A 8 17.49 -2.99 -5.95
C ARG A 8 16.88 -1.69 -5.43
N SER A 9 16.38 -0.83 -6.33
CA SER A 9 15.55 0.27 -5.91
C SER A 9 14.13 -0.27 -5.67
N ALA A 10 13.62 -0.12 -4.46
CA ALA A 10 12.23 -0.44 -4.06
C ALA A 10 11.17 0.35 -4.85
N VAL A 11 11.59 1.28 -5.70
CA VAL A 11 10.73 2.04 -6.61
C VAL A 11 10.68 1.30 -7.94
N PRO A 12 9.50 0.88 -8.44
CA PRO A 12 9.39 0.18 -9.71
C PRO A 12 10.05 1.00 -10.82
N ILE A 13 10.97 0.37 -11.57
CA ILE A 13 11.63 0.98 -12.71
C ILE A 13 10.54 1.34 -13.72
N ARG A 14 10.24 2.64 -13.83
CA ARG A 14 9.33 3.17 -14.83
C ARG A 14 10.08 3.26 -16.16
N ASP A 15 9.39 2.91 -17.26
CA ASP A 15 9.93 3.19 -18.59
C ASP A 15 10.01 4.71 -18.82
N ALA A 16 10.67 5.12 -19.93
CA ALA A 16 10.78 6.53 -20.32
C ALA A 16 9.42 7.23 -20.51
N LYS A 17 8.29 6.51 -20.40
CA LYS A 17 6.90 6.97 -20.49
C LYS A 17 6.17 6.91 -19.15
N GLY A 18 6.85 6.61 -18.04
CA GLY A 18 6.26 6.54 -16.70
C GLY A 18 5.34 5.34 -16.45
N GLN A 19 5.31 4.34 -17.34
CA GLN A 19 4.52 3.12 -17.17
C GLN A 19 5.39 2.01 -16.56
N PRO A 20 4.87 1.22 -15.60
CA PRO A 20 5.59 0.08 -15.08
C PRO A 20 5.86 -0.91 -16.21
N ARG A 21 7.13 -1.26 -16.44
CA ARG A 21 7.52 -2.35 -17.35
C ARG A 21 7.10 -3.68 -16.73
N VAL A 22 5.85 -4.04 -16.89
CA VAL A 22 5.36 -5.37 -16.49
C VAL A 22 5.61 -6.32 -17.64
N SER A 23 6.63 -7.14 -17.54
CA SER A 23 6.75 -8.33 -18.39
C SER A 23 5.93 -9.46 -17.76
N VAL A 24 4.97 -10.01 -18.50
CA VAL A 24 4.20 -11.21 -18.08
C VAL A 24 5.12 -12.41 -17.76
N LYS A 25 6.38 -12.37 -18.18
CA LYS A 25 7.39 -13.40 -17.94
C LYS A 25 7.95 -13.41 -16.51
N ASP A 26 7.78 -12.32 -15.75
CA ASP A 26 8.42 -12.18 -14.43
C ASP A 26 7.58 -12.78 -13.30
N VAL A 27 6.29 -13.07 -13.53
CA VAL A 27 5.41 -13.71 -12.54
C VAL A 27 5.31 -15.20 -12.80
N SER A 28 5.85 -16.00 -11.90
CA SER A 28 5.73 -17.47 -11.99
C SER A 28 4.31 -17.93 -11.67
N PHE A 29 3.63 -18.57 -12.64
CA PHE A 29 2.34 -19.23 -12.42
C PHE A 29 2.39 -20.27 -11.29
N LYS A 30 3.55 -20.90 -11.05
CA LYS A 30 3.75 -21.83 -9.93
C LYS A 30 3.57 -21.14 -8.58
N ARG A 31 4.01 -19.89 -8.47
CA ARG A 31 3.88 -19.10 -7.24
C ARG A 31 2.43 -18.68 -6.99
N ILE A 32 1.74 -18.25 -8.03
CA ILE A 32 0.29 -17.98 -7.93
C ILE A 32 -0.42 -19.27 -7.52
N GLY A 33 -0.12 -20.41 -8.17
CA GLY A 33 -0.67 -21.71 -7.81
C GLY A 33 -0.41 -22.12 -6.36
N ALA A 34 0.75 -21.75 -5.81
CA ALA A 34 1.09 -22.03 -4.40
C ALA A 34 0.13 -21.33 -3.41
N LEU A 35 -0.38 -20.14 -3.73
CA LEU A 35 -1.39 -19.44 -2.91
C LEU A 35 -2.71 -20.21 -2.82
N PHE A 36 -3.03 -20.99 -3.87
CA PHE A 36 -4.25 -21.80 -3.90
C PHE A 36 -4.09 -23.17 -3.26
N ARG A 37 -2.87 -23.61 -3.02
CA ARG A 37 -2.55 -24.96 -2.50
C ARG A 37 -3.28 -25.31 -1.19
N PRO A 38 -3.39 -24.42 -0.20
CA PRO A 38 -4.13 -24.71 1.03
C PRO A 38 -5.64 -24.91 0.81
N TYR A 39 -6.16 -24.42 -0.33
CA TYR A 39 -7.59 -24.37 -0.62
C TYR A 39 -8.02 -25.35 -1.71
N LEU A 40 -7.14 -26.27 -2.17
CA LEU A 40 -7.39 -27.21 -3.28
C LEU A 40 -8.66 -28.05 -3.08
N PHE A 41 -8.91 -28.51 -1.85
CA PHE A 41 -10.14 -29.27 -1.55
C PHE A 41 -11.41 -28.45 -1.76
N ARG A 42 -11.41 -27.19 -1.32
CA ARG A 42 -12.56 -26.29 -1.53
C ARG A 42 -12.72 -25.91 -3.01
N LEU A 43 -11.60 -25.70 -3.71
CA LEU A 43 -11.58 -25.44 -5.16
C LEU A 43 -12.17 -26.61 -5.95
N PHE A 44 -11.86 -27.84 -5.57
CA PHE A 44 -12.46 -29.03 -6.16
C PHE A 44 -14.00 -28.98 -6.06
N TRP A 45 -14.54 -28.69 -4.86
CA TRP A 45 -15.99 -28.58 -4.68
C TRP A 45 -16.60 -27.42 -5.45
N ILE A 46 -15.92 -26.26 -5.55
CA ILE A 46 -16.38 -25.12 -6.35
C ILE A 46 -16.51 -25.52 -7.82
N VAL A 47 -15.49 -26.18 -8.36
CA VAL A 47 -15.49 -26.67 -9.76
C VAL A 47 -16.57 -27.72 -9.96
N PHE A 48 -16.69 -28.69 -9.06
CA PHE A 48 -17.72 -29.73 -9.12
C PHE A 48 -19.13 -29.15 -9.14
N LEU A 49 -19.44 -28.22 -8.22
CA LEU A 49 -20.73 -27.55 -8.16
C LEU A 49 -21.00 -26.71 -9.42
N ALA A 50 -19.98 -25.99 -9.91
CA ALA A 50 -20.09 -25.21 -11.14
C ALA A 50 -20.43 -26.09 -12.35
N LEU A 51 -19.73 -27.23 -12.50
CA LEU A 51 -19.95 -28.17 -13.58
C LEU A 51 -21.33 -28.84 -13.48
N SER A 52 -21.72 -29.25 -12.27
CA SER A 52 -23.04 -29.85 -12.04
C SER A 52 -24.18 -28.85 -12.36
N GLY A 53 -24.02 -27.60 -11.91
CA GLY A 53 -24.98 -26.53 -12.22
C GLY A 53 -25.05 -26.22 -13.73
N ALA A 54 -23.91 -26.23 -14.42
CA ALA A 54 -23.85 -26.02 -15.86
C ALA A 54 -24.58 -27.14 -16.63
N ILE A 55 -24.30 -28.40 -16.27
CA ILE A 55 -24.97 -29.57 -16.89
C ILE A 55 -26.47 -29.53 -16.67
N ILE A 56 -26.95 -29.32 -15.43
CA ILE A 56 -28.36 -29.19 -15.12
C ILE A 56 -28.99 -28.04 -15.90
N GLY A 57 -28.28 -26.92 -16.02
CA GLY A 57 -28.71 -25.76 -16.80
C GLY A 57 -28.88 -26.04 -18.31
N LEU A 58 -28.27 -27.09 -18.86
CA LEU A 58 -28.42 -27.48 -20.26
C LEU A 58 -29.64 -28.39 -20.54
N LEU A 59 -30.28 -28.91 -19.50
CA LEU A 59 -31.45 -29.83 -19.69
C LEU A 59 -32.74 -29.14 -20.13
N PRO A 60 -33.10 -27.93 -19.74
CA PRO A 60 -34.39 -27.31 -20.07
C PRO A 60 -34.72 -27.27 -21.57
N PRO A 61 -33.79 -26.98 -22.52
CA PRO A 61 -34.15 -27.04 -23.94
C PRO A 61 -34.52 -28.46 -24.44
N LEU A 62 -33.90 -29.51 -23.87
CA LEU A 62 -34.26 -30.91 -24.22
C LEU A 62 -35.62 -31.29 -23.65
N VAL A 63 -35.96 -30.80 -22.45
CA VAL A 63 -37.29 -30.99 -21.88
C VAL A 63 -38.35 -30.28 -22.73
N MET A 64 -38.05 -29.08 -23.20
CA MET A 64 -38.93 -28.33 -24.11
C MET A 64 -39.14 -29.05 -25.43
N GLN A 65 -38.07 -29.60 -26.01
CA GLN A 65 -38.17 -30.47 -27.19
C GLN A 65 -39.12 -31.63 -26.95
N ARG A 66 -39.00 -32.32 -25.81
CA ARG A 66 -39.83 -33.47 -25.47
C ARG A 66 -41.31 -33.13 -25.29
N ILE A 67 -41.62 -31.95 -24.78
CA ILE A 67 -43.00 -31.44 -24.73
C ILE A 67 -43.57 -31.30 -26.13
N ILE A 68 -42.84 -30.64 -27.04
CA ILE A 68 -43.33 -30.28 -28.38
C ILE A 68 -43.44 -31.51 -29.26
N ASP A 69 -42.47 -32.42 -29.21
CA ASP A 69 -42.37 -33.55 -30.13
C ASP A 69 -43.12 -34.80 -29.66
N ILE A 70 -43.35 -34.95 -28.34
CA ILE A 70 -43.92 -36.19 -27.78
C ILE A 70 -45.21 -35.92 -26.99
N ALA A 71 -45.16 -35.03 -25.97
CA ALA A 71 -46.30 -34.87 -25.06
C ALA A 71 -47.54 -34.29 -25.78
N ILE A 72 -47.35 -33.25 -26.59
CA ILE A 72 -48.45 -32.56 -27.29
C ILE A 72 -49.04 -33.44 -28.40
N PRO A 73 -48.28 -34.07 -29.32
CA PRO A 73 -48.83 -34.90 -30.37
C PRO A 73 -49.58 -36.13 -29.82
N ASN A 74 -49.06 -36.75 -28.76
CA ASN A 74 -49.65 -37.93 -28.14
C ASN A 74 -50.78 -37.60 -27.16
N LYS A 75 -51.08 -36.31 -26.92
CA LYS A 75 -52.08 -35.82 -25.94
C LYS A 75 -51.80 -36.37 -24.53
N ASP A 76 -50.57 -36.63 -24.18
CA ASP A 76 -50.16 -37.17 -22.88
C ASP A 76 -49.99 -36.04 -21.86
N VAL A 77 -51.09 -35.83 -21.11
CA VAL A 77 -51.14 -34.79 -20.06
C VAL A 77 -50.22 -35.12 -18.90
N SER A 78 -49.95 -36.39 -18.58
CA SER A 78 -49.08 -36.81 -17.50
C SER A 78 -47.62 -36.43 -17.80
N LEU A 79 -47.18 -36.75 -19.04
CA LEU A 79 -45.83 -36.37 -19.51
C LEU A 79 -45.69 -34.85 -19.58
N LEU A 80 -46.72 -34.12 -20.02
CA LEU A 80 -46.72 -32.66 -20.08
C LEU A 80 -46.52 -32.05 -18.69
N LEU A 81 -47.30 -32.50 -17.68
CA LEU A 81 -47.16 -32.01 -16.31
C LEU A 81 -45.77 -32.32 -15.71
N THR A 82 -45.26 -33.53 -15.96
CA THR A 82 -43.92 -33.92 -15.50
C THR A 82 -42.83 -33.03 -16.12
N CYS A 83 -42.89 -32.82 -17.43
CA CYS A 83 -41.95 -31.94 -18.13
C CYS A 83 -42.09 -30.48 -17.66
N ALA A 84 -43.30 -29.99 -17.42
CA ALA A 84 -43.54 -28.65 -16.89
C ALA A 84 -42.93 -28.48 -15.48
N ALA A 85 -43.10 -29.49 -14.61
CA ALA A 85 -42.46 -29.51 -13.29
C ALA A 85 -40.93 -29.51 -13.38
N LEU A 86 -40.34 -30.24 -14.34
CA LEU A 86 -38.89 -30.23 -14.59
C LEU A 86 -38.40 -28.88 -15.10
N LEU A 87 -39.17 -28.19 -15.97
CA LEU A 87 -38.80 -26.84 -16.46
C LEU A 87 -38.72 -25.81 -15.35
N VAL A 88 -39.45 -25.98 -14.26
CA VAL A 88 -39.38 -25.14 -13.06
C VAL A 88 -38.33 -25.67 -12.08
N GLY A 89 -38.29 -26.98 -11.86
CA GLY A 89 -37.38 -27.59 -10.88
C GLY A 89 -35.89 -27.51 -11.25
N LEU A 90 -35.54 -27.73 -12.53
CA LEU A 90 -34.14 -27.68 -12.99
C LEU A 90 -33.47 -26.31 -12.80
N PRO A 91 -34.09 -25.17 -13.18
CA PRO A 91 -33.53 -23.85 -12.89
C PRO A 91 -33.39 -23.57 -11.39
N ILE A 92 -34.34 -24.00 -10.57
CA ILE A 92 -34.28 -23.86 -9.11
C ILE A 92 -33.06 -24.66 -8.57
N ALA A 93 -32.92 -25.91 -8.98
CA ALA A 93 -31.79 -26.76 -8.56
C ALA A 93 -30.44 -26.16 -8.99
N SER A 94 -30.33 -25.74 -10.27
CA SER A 94 -29.09 -25.10 -10.75
C SER A 94 -28.80 -23.78 -10.02
N GLY A 95 -29.84 -23.01 -9.69
CA GLY A 95 -29.74 -21.78 -8.90
C GLY A 95 -29.19 -22.04 -7.48
N MET A 96 -29.73 -23.08 -6.80
CA MET A 96 -29.22 -23.47 -5.47
C MET A 96 -27.76 -23.90 -5.52
N LEU A 97 -27.35 -24.69 -6.52
CA LEU A 97 -25.94 -25.07 -6.72
C LEU A 97 -25.06 -23.84 -6.97
N SER A 98 -25.54 -22.87 -7.75
CA SER A 98 -24.85 -21.63 -8.03
C SER A 98 -24.65 -20.79 -6.77
N VAL A 99 -25.65 -20.71 -5.88
CA VAL A 99 -25.53 -20.00 -4.59
C VAL A 99 -24.48 -20.68 -3.71
N LEU A 100 -24.51 -22.01 -3.59
CA LEU A 100 -23.55 -22.77 -2.79
C LEU A 100 -22.11 -22.62 -3.36
N GLN A 101 -21.97 -22.72 -4.68
CA GLN A 101 -20.70 -22.48 -5.37
C GLN A 101 -20.18 -21.06 -5.12
N SER A 102 -21.03 -20.04 -5.24
CA SER A 102 -20.67 -18.64 -5.01
C SER A 102 -20.23 -18.41 -3.56
N HIS A 103 -20.92 -19.02 -2.59
CA HIS A 103 -20.54 -18.95 -1.17
C HIS A 103 -19.13 -19.53 -0.93
N LEU A 104 -18.87 -20.75 -1.41
CA LEU A 104 -17.55 -21.38 -1.27
C LEU A 104 -16.46 -20.57 -1.97
N ASN A 105 -16.74 -20.04 -3.16
CA ASN A 105 -15.82 -19.22 -3.93
C ASN A 105 -15.47 -17.92 -3.17
N THR A 106 -16.47 -17.25 -2.60
CA THR A 106 -16.27 -16.05 -1.77
C THR A 106 -15.41 -16.35 -0.54
N LEU A 107 -15.68 -17.47 0.16
CA LEU A 107 -14.88 -17.88 1.31
C LEU A 107 -13.41 -18.08 0.95
N VAL A 108 -13.11 -18.82 -0.12
CA VAL A 108 -11.74 -19.07 -0.57
C VAL A 108 -11.06 -17.74 -0.94
N THR A 109 -11.76 -16.90 -1.68
CA THR A 109 -11.24 -15.59 -2.12
C THR A 109 -10.90 -14.69 -0.92
N GLN A 110 -11.79 -14.61 0.08
CA GLN A 110 -11.55 -13.78 1.27
C GLN A 110 -10.40 -14.31 2.13
N HIS A 111 -10.22 -15.63 2.22
CA HIS A 111 -9.06 -16.20 2.92
C HIS A 111 -7.75 -15.84 2.20
N ILE A 112 -7.68 -16.01 0.87
CA ILE A 112 -6.48 -15.65 0.09
C ILE A 112 -6.17 -14.15 0.25
N MET A 113 -7.18 -13.27 0.22
CA MET A 113 -6.98 -11.84 0.43
C MET A 113 -6.47 -11.53 1.84
N SER A 114 -6.99 -12.22 2.86
CA SER A 114 -6.52 -12.09 4.24
C SER A 114 -5.06 -12.50 4.37
N ASP A 115 -4.67 -13.65 3.79
CA ASP A 115 -3.30 -14.15 3.83
C ASP A 115 -2.32 -13.19 3.13
N LEU A 116 -2.74 -12.64 1.98
CA LEU A 116 -1.92 -11.65 1.24
C LEU A 116 -1.76 -10.35 2.03
N ARG A 117 -2.84 -9.82 2.63
CA ARG A 117 -2.76 -8.61 3.47
C ARG A 117 -1.86 -8.81 4.67
N GLN A 118 -1.99 -9.95 5.35
CA GLN A 118 -1.14 -10.28 6.51
C GLN A 118 0.33 -10.45 6.09
N GLY A 119 0.59 -11.11 4.95
CA GLY A 119 1.93 -11.27 4.40
C GLY A 119 2.57 -9.94 4.04
N LEU A 120 1.86 -9.07 3.33
CA LEU A 120 2.30 -7.72 3.00
C LEU A 120 2.56 -6.89 4.25
N PHE A 121 1.62 -6.86 5.18
CA PHE A 121 1.74 -6.09 6.41
C PHE A 121 2.95 -6.53 7.24
N ARG A 122 3.15 -7.84 7.40
CA ARG A 122 4.31 -8.41 8.11
C ARG A 122 5.62 -8.01 7.45
N ASN A 123 5.71 -8.07 6.11
CA ASN A 123 6.93 -7.71 5.41
C ASN A 123 7.19 -6.21 5.45
N LEU A 124 6.15 -5.37 5.30
CA LEU A 124 6.26 -3.92 5.41
C LEU A 124 6.71 -3.47 6.80
N GLN A 125 6.20 -4.10 7.87
CA GLN A 125 6.66 -3.79 9.24
C GLN A 125 8.14 -4.10 9.48
N ARG A 126 8.72 -5.00 8.69
CA ARG A 126 10.16 -5.36 8.78
C ARG A 126 11.05 -4.42 7.96
N GLN A 127 10.47 -3.53 7.12
CA GLN A 127 11.26 -2.63 6.31
C GLN A 127 11.96 -1.55 7.15
N SER A 128 13.10 -1.08 6.66
CA SER A 128 13.88 -0.01 7.28
C SER A 128 13.14 1.34 7.19
N VAL A 129 13.55 2.29 8.05
CA VAL A 129 13.07 3.69 7.97
C VAL A 129 13.39 4.29 6.60
N GLY A 130 14.53 3.90 5.98
CA GLY A 130 14.91 4.31 4.63
C GLY A 130 13.87 4.01 3.57
N PHE A 131 13.23 2.84 3.66
CA PHE A 131 12.12 2.49 2.78
C PHE A 131 10.96 3.49 2.88
N PHE A 132 10.51 3.80 4.11
CA PHE A 132 9.38 4.72 4.33
C PHE A 132 9.70 6.18 3.99
N THR A 133 10.96 6.58 4.07
CA THR A 133 11.43 7.91 3.65
C THR A 133 11.42 8.04 2.12
N ALA A 134 11.79 6.97 1.40
CA ALA A 134 11.83 6.94 -0.06
C ALA A 134 10.44 6.65 -0.69
N ALA A 135 9.62 5.81 -0.05
CA ALA A 135 8.30 5.42 -0.54
C ALA A 135 7.24 6.48 -0.21
N ARG A 136 6.33 6.71 -1.16
CA ARG A 136 5.13 7.51 -0.88
C ARG A 136 4.16 6.69 -0.03
N SER A 137 3.79 7.18 1.15
CA SER A 137 2.86 6.48 2.06
C SER A 137 1.54 6.06 1.39
N GLY A 138 0.98 6.90 0.52
CA GLY A 138 -0.21 6.58 -0.26
C GLY A 138 -0.03 5.37 -1.19
N GLU A 139 1.16 5.20 -1.78
CA GLU A 139 1.46 4.04 -2.62
C GLU A 139 1.50 2.74 -1.80
N VAL A 140 2.11 2.76 -0.63
CA VAL A 140 2.17 1.62 0.28
C VAL A 140 0.76 1.20 0.72
N ILE A 141 -0.08 2.17 1.12
CA ILE A 141 -1.48 1.91 1.49
C ILE A 141 -2.25 1.30 0.32
N GLN A 142 -2.12 1.88 -0.88
CA GLN A 142 -2.78 1.37 -2.09
C GLN A 142 -2.41 -0.08 -2.41
N ARG A 143 -1.14 -0.51 -2.17
CA ARG A 143 -0.73 -1.91 -2.36
C ARG A 143 -1.48 -2.86 -1.44
N VAL A 144 -1.62 -2.50 -0.16
CA VAL A 144 -2.27 -3.36 0.85
C VAL A 144 -3.79 -3.39 0.67
N THR A 145 -4.40 -2.29 0.21
CA THR A 145 -5.86 -2.16 0.06
C THR A 145 -6.33 -2.52 -1.34
N ASP A 146 -5.99 -1.70 -2.33
CA ASP A 146 -6.58 -1.73 -3.66
C ASP A 146 -6.01 -2.85 -4.54
N ASP A 147 -4.68 -3.05 -4.52
CA ASP A 147 -4.07 -4.11 -5.31
C ASP A 147 -4.49 -5.50 -4.80
N VAL A 148 -4.59 -5.70 -3.48
CA VAL A 148 -5.12 -6.95 -2.94
C VAL A 148 -6.61 -7.12 -3.30
N ALA A 149 -7.42 -6.05 -3.23
CA ALA A 149 -8.82 -6.10 -3.65
C ALA A 149 -8.97 -6.44 -5.15
N ALA A 150 -8.06 -5.96 -6.01
CA ALA A 150 -8.07 -6.30 -7.43
C ALA A 150 -7.85 -7.80 -7.70
N ILE A 151 -7.14 -8.52 -6.83
CA ILE A 151 -6.97 -9.98 -6.91
C ILE A 151 -8.31 -10.70 -6.76
N GLN A 152 -9.26 -10.19 -5.99
CA GLN A 152 -10.58 -10.79 -5.83
C GLN A 152 -11.23 -11.08 -7.17
N ASN A 153 -11.27 -10.08 -8.07
CA ASN A 153 -11.87 -10.24 -9.39
C ASN A 153 -11.17 -11.32 -10.22
N VAL A 154 -9.86 -11.46 -10.06
CA VAL A 154 -9.07 -12.45 -10.78
C VAL A 154 -9.37 -13.86 -10.30
N VAL A 155 -9.33 -14.08 -9.00
CA VAL A 155 -9.57 -15.40 -8.39
C VAL A 155 -11.00 -15.86 -8.68
N THR A 156 -11.98 -14.97 -8.49
CA THR A 156 -13.39 -15.29 -8.64
C THR A 156 -13.78 -15.48 -10.10
N ASN A 157 -13.35 -14.59 -10.99
CA ASN A 157 -13.89 -14.54 -12.36
C ASN A 157 -13.00 -15.30 -13.36
N VAL A 158 -11.68 -15.25 -13.23
CA VAL A 158 -10.79 -15.83 -14.24
C VAL A 158 -10.72 -17.35 -14.13
N ALA A 159 -10.44 -17.90 -12.95
CA ALA A 159 -10.19 -19.34 -12.80
C ALA A 159 -11.49 -20.17 -12.91
N VAL A 160 -12.49 -19.85 -12.07
CA VAL A 160 -13.72 -20.65 -11.96
C VAL A 160 -14.68 -20.39 -13.12
N SER A 161 -14.90 -19.10 -13.44
CA SER A 161 -15.82 -18.72 -14.52
C SER A 161 -15.32 -19.24 -15.88
N SER A 162 -14.02 -19.11 -16.18
CA SER A 162 -13.48 -19.57 -17.46
C SER A 162 -13.63 -21.07 -17.67
N LEU A 163 -13.35 -21.87 -16.62
CA LEU A 163 -13.53 -23.33 -16.70
C LEU A 163 -15.00 -23.69 -16.95
N THR A 164 -15.93 -23.05 -16.22
CA THR A 164 -17.36 -23.24 -16.38
C THR A 164 -17.80 -22.89 -17.81
N GLN A 165 -17.34 -21.75 -18.34
CA GLN A 165 -17.70 -21.33 -19.71
C GLN A 165 -17.15 -22.27 -20.78
N ILE A 166 -15.94 -22.80 -20.63
CA ILE A 166 -15.39 -23.80 -21.53
C ILE A 166 -16.25 -25.06 -21.55
N VAL A 167 -16.65 -25.54 -20.37
CA VAL A 167 -17.50 -26.74 -20.27
C VAL A 167 -18.89 -26.50 -20.90
N ILE A 168 -19.50 -25.33 -20.63
CA ILE A 168 -20.78 -24.96 -21.25
C ILE A 168 -20.66 -24.95 -22.79
N ILE A 169 -19.59 -24.36 -23.33
CA ILE A 169 -19.35 -24.32 -24.78
C ILE A 169 -19.18 -25.75 -25.32
N CYS A 170 -18.27 -26.54 -24.74
CA CYS A 170 -17.99 -27.89 -25.23
C CYS A 170 -19.22 -28.80 -25.18
N THR A 171 -19.96 -28.78 -24.06
CA THR A 171 -21.19 -29.60 -23.91
C THR A 171 -22.31 -29.11 -24.80
N THR A 172 -22.52 -27.79 -24.93
CA THR A 172 -23.53 -27.23 -25.84
C THR A 172 -23.21 -27.56 -27.29
N ILE A 173 -21.98 -27.42 -27.73
CA ILE A 173 -21.55 -27.82 -29.07
C ILE A 173 -21.75 -29.31 -29.27
N GLY A 174 -21.39 -30.17 -28.32
CA GLY A 174 -21.65 -31.61 -28.37
C GLY A 174 -23.15 -31.93 -28.58
N ILE A 175 -24.04 -31.31 -27.81
CA ILE A 175 -25.49 -31.48 -27.96
C ILE A 175 -25.97 -30.99 -29.33
N LEU A 176 -25.51 -29.85 -29.82
CA LEU A 176 -25.88 -29.31 -31.13
C LEU A 176 -25.50 -30.28 -32.26
N PHE A 177 -24.35 -30.94 -32.19
CA PHE A 177 -23.92 -31.93 -33.17
C PHE A 177 -24.78 -33.19 -33.14
N THR A 178 -25.33 -33.61 -31.97
CA THR A 178 -26.23 -34.75 -31.86
C THR A 178 -27.62 -34.44 -32.40
N LEU A 179 -28.06 -33.19 -32.39
CA LEU A 179 -29.33 -32.76 -32.93
C LEU A 179 -29.31 -32.65 -34.45
N ASP A 180 -28.41 -31.90 -35.00
CA ASP A 180 -28.13 -31.81 -36.45
C ASP A 180 -26.74 -31.22 -36.69
N TRP A 181 -25.85 -31.99 -37.36
CA TRP A 181 -24.46 -31.57 -37.59
C TRP A 181 -24.32 -30.40 -38.58
N LYS A 182 -25.29 -30.25 -39.55
CA LYS A 182 -25.23 -29.16 -40.55
C LYS A 182 -25.62 -27.84 -39.91
N LEU A 183 -26.69 -27.82 -39.11
CA LEU A 183 -27.08 -26.67 -38.33
C LEU A 183 -26.00 -26.29 -37.30
N ALA A 184 -25.37 -27.28 -36.64
CA ALA A 184 -24.28 -27.04 -35.71
C ALA A 184 -23.08 -26.35 -36.39
N LEU A 185 -22.71 -26.78 -37.58
CA LEU A 185 -21.64 -26.16 -38.36
C LEU A 185 -21.98 -24.74 -38.77
N MET A 186 -23.22 -24.47 -39.23
CA MET A 186 -23.69 -23.11 -39.51
C MET A 186 -23.59 -22.19 -38.27
N ALA A 187 -24.03 -22.69 -37.12
CA ALA A 187 -23.99 -21.97 -35.86
C ALA A 187 -22.55 -21.61 -35.42
N ILE A 188 -21.63 -22.58 -35.59
CA ILE A 188 -20.21 -22.39 -35.22
C ILE A 188 -19.53 -21.37 -36.12
N VAL A 189 -19.84 -21.33 -37.43
CA VAL A 189 -19.24 -20.36 -38.37
C VAL A 189 -19.60 -18.91 -38.04
N ILE A 190 -20.77 -18.67 -37.44
CA ILE A 190 -21.18 -17.32 -37.02
C ILE A 190 -20.31 -16.78 -35.89
N LEU A 191 -19.79 -17.64 -34.99
CA LEU A 191 -19.00 -17.25 -33.85
C LEU A 191 -17.65 -16.56 -34.24
N PRO A 192 -16.80 -17.11 -35.10
CA PRO A 192 -15.59 -16.42 -35.56
C PRO A 192 -15.88 -15.11 -36.30
N LEU A 193 -16.99 -15.05 -37.03
CA LEU A 193 -17.38 -13.83 -37.75
C LEU A 193 -17.61 -12.65 -36.77
N SER A 194 -18.09 -12.94 -35.58
CA SER A 194 -18.27 -11.94 -34.52
C SER A 194 -16.92 -11.38 -34.01
N MET A 195 -15.82 -12.12 -34.14
CA MET A 195 -14.50 -11.70 -33.66
C MET A 195 -13.84 -10.59 -34.50
N ILE A 196 -14.22 -10.47 -35.78
CA ILE A 196 -13.58 -9.52 -36.70
C ILE A 196 -13.67 -8.08 -36.22
N PRO A 197 -14.85 -7.54 -35.87
CA PRO A 197 -14.98 -6.17 -35.37
C PRO A 197 -14.44 -6.01 -33.93
N VAL A 198 -14.42 -7.08 -33.11
CA VAL A 198 -13.96 -7.05 -31.71
C VAL A 198 -12.54 -6.49 -31.62
N ARG A 199 -11.62 -6.96 -32.48
CA ARG A 199 -10.20 -6.55 -32.46
C ARG A 199 -10.02 -5.07 -32.77
N LYS A 200 -10.74 -4.52 -33.74
CA LYS A 200 -10.65 -3.09 -34.11
C LYS A 200 -11.23 -2.20 -33.02
N VAL A 201 -12.43 -2.54 -32.52
CA VAL A 201 -13.12 -1.73 -31.51
C VAL A 201 -12.41 -1.82 -30.14
N SER A 202 -11.90 -2.97 -29.74
CA SER A 202 -11.15 -3.12 -28.49
C SER A 202 -9.86 -2.28 -28.48
N GLY A 203 -9.13 -2.23 -29.61
CA GLY A 203 -7.95 -1.36 -29.75
C GLY A 203 -8.28 0.13 -29.60
N TYR A 204 -9.35 0.59 -30.26
CA TYR A 204 -9.84 1.97 -30.14
C TYR A 204 -10.28 2.31 -28.70
N ARG A 205 -11.08 1.43 -28.09
CA ARG A 205 -11.52 1.59 -26.69
C ARG A 205 -10.35 1.60 -25.70
N LYS A 206 -9.34 0.75 -25.90
CA LYS A 206 -8.12 0.72 -25.07
C LYS A 206 -7.40 2.06 -25.12
N ARG A 207 -7.26 2.66 -26.30
CA ARG A 207 -6.63 3.99 -26.48
C ARG A 207 -7.42 5.08 -25.75
N LEU A 208 -8.73 5.14 -25.97
CA LEU A 208 -9.60 6.11 -25.29
C LEU A 208 -9.55 5.95 -23.76
N ARG A 209 -9.62 4.70 -23.27
CA ARG A 209 -9.53 4.41 -21.83
C ARG A 209 -8.20 4.86 -21.22
N SER A 210 -7.10 4.62 -21.93
CA SER A 210 -5.76 5.07 -21.47
C SER A 210 -5.67 6.59 -21.42
N GLU A 211 -6.25 7.30 -22.40
CA GLU A 211 -6.28 8.76 -22.43
C GLU A 211 -7.17 9.32 -21.31
N THR A 212 -8.37 8.76 -21.11
CA THR A 212 -9.26 9.12 -20.00
C THR A 212 -8.58 8.94 -18.64
N GLN A 213 -7.87 7.83 -18.46
CA GLN A 213 -7.13 7.55 -17.20
C GLN A 213 -6.05 8.60 -16.92
N LYS A 214 -5.33 9.07 -17.96
CA LYS A 214 -4.32 10.12 -17.78
C LYS A 214 -4.97 11.42 -17.32
N VAL A 215 -6.02 11.87 -18.01
CA VAL A 215 -6.70 13.13 -17.65
C VAL A 215 -7.31 13.03 -16.25
N ARG A 216 -7.87 11.88 -15.87
CA ARG A 216 -8.37 11.64 -14.50
C ARG A 216 -7.26 11.69 -13.46
N ALA A 217 -6.08 11.14 -13.76
CA ALA A 217 -4.94 11.19 -12.85
C ALA A 217 -4.46 12.62 -12.64
N ASP A 218 -4.36 13.42 -13.72
CA ASP A 218 -3.99 14.84 -13.66
C ASP A 218 -5.02 15.64 -12.84
N MET A 219 -6.31 15.39 -13.07
CA MET A 219 -7.40 16.00 -12.30
C MET A 219 -7.37 15.63 -10.82
N SER A 220 -7.11 14.36 -10.50
CA SER A 220 -6.99 13.90 -9.10
C SER A 220 -5.79 14.51 -8.39
N ALA A 221 -4.65 14.66 -9.09
CA ALA A 221 -3.47 15.35 -8.57
C ALA A 221 -3.79 16.82 -8.25
N GLN A 222 -4.46 17.52 -9.17
CA GLN A 222 -4.90 18.90 -8.94
C GLN A 222 -5.86 19.03 -7.76
N LEU A 223 -6.83 18.11 -7.61
CA LEU A 223 -7.75 18.09 -6.46
C LEU A 223 -7.00 17.87 -5.14
N GLY A 224 -6.01 16.96 -5.13
CA GLY A 224 -5.15 16.72 -3.96
C GLY A 224 -4.33 17.95 -3.57
N GLU A 225 -3.82 18.70 -4.55
CA GLU A 225 -3.09 19.94 -4.30
C GLU A 225 -4.02 21.05 -3.79
N VAL A 226 -5.15 21.28 -4.46
CA VAL A 226 -6.08 22.40 -4.16
C VAL A 226 -6.81 22.20 -2.84
N PHE A 227 -7.24 20.96 -2.52
CA PHE A 227 -7.99 20.67 -1.29
C PHE A 227 -7.11 20.24 -0.11
N GLY A 228 -5.79 20.14 -0.29
CA GLY A 228 -4.86 20.09 0.82
C GLY A 228 -4.89 21.39 1.62
N VAL A 229 -4.62 21.34 2.92
CA VAL A 229 -4.69 22.52 3.83
C VAL A 229 -3.88 23.70 3.27
N SER A 230 -2.64 23.44 2.86
CA SER A 230 -1.74 24.48 2.29
C SER A 230 -2.25 25.02 0.96
N GLY A 231 -2.76 24.15 0.06
CA GLY A 231 -3.31 24.55 -1.25
C GLY A 231 -4.58 25.37 -1.09
N ALA A 232 -5.49 24.96 -0.22
CA ALA A 232 -6.73 25.69 0.08
C ALA A 232 -6.44 27.07 0.69
N MET A 233 -5.42 27.16 1.56
CA MET A 233 -4.98 28.42 2.15
C MET A 233 -4.36 29.34 1.09
N LEU A 234 -3.40 28.84 0.31
CA LEU A 234 -2.73 29.62 -0.74
C LEU A 234 -3.71 30.11 -1.81
N SER A 235 -4.65 29.27 -2.25
CA SER A 235 -5.63 29.67 -3.28
C SER A 235 -6.46 30.86 -2.82
N ARG A 236 -6.85 30.89 -1.54
CA ARG A 236 -7.64 32.00 -0.97
C ARG A 236 -6.80 33.26 -0.73
N ILE A 237 -5.59 33.12 -0.16
CA ILE A 237 -4.71 34.27 0.08
C ILE A 237 -4.36 35.00 -1.21
N PHE A 238 -4.15 34.27 -2.30
CA PHE A 238 -3.79 34.84 -3.60
C PHE A 238 -4.99 35.06 -4.56
N GLY A 239 -6.24 34.80 -4.12
CA GLY A 239 -7.44 35.00 -4.94
C GLY A 239 -7.42 34.22 -6.26
N ARG A 240 -6.90 32.97 -6.23
CA ARG A 240 -6.72 32.15 -7.44
C ARG A 240 -7.84 31.16 -7.70
N GLU A 241 -8.93 31.20 -6.94
CA GLU A 241 -10.04 30.24 -7.02
C GLU A 241 -10.63 30.14 -8.42
N ALA A 242 -10.90 31.30 -9.07
CA ALA A 242 -11.47 31.33 -10.42
C ALA A 242 -10.54 30.68 -11.46
N ALA A 243 -9.23 30.88 -11.37
CA ALA A 243 -8.26 30.30 -12.28
C ALA A 243 -8.14 28.77 -12.08
N LEU A 244 -8.18 28.32 -10.83
CA LEU A 244 -8.17 26.89 -10.49
C LEU A 244 -9.46 26.21 -10.92
N GLN A 245 -10.61 26.88 -10.77
CA GLN A 245 -11.90 26.40 -11.26
C GLN A 245 -11.91 26.25 -12.77
N ALA A 246 -11.46 27.25 -13.52
CA ALA A 246 -11.38 27.19 -14.98
C ALA A 246 -10.51 26.02 -15.47
N ARG A 247 -9.37 25.78 -14.83
CA ARG A 247 -8.49 24.66 -15.15
C ARG A 247 -9.17 23.30 -14.86
N PHE A 248 -9.88 23.19 -13.73
CA PHE A 248 -10.64 21.98 -13.41
C PHE A 248 -11.78 21.74 -14.41
N GLU A 249 -12.52 22.78 -14.81
CA GLU A 249 -13.58 22.71 -15.81
C GLU A 249 -13.07 22.21 -17.16
N GLU A 250 -11.90 22.69 -17.61
CA GLU A 250 -11.26 22.23 -18.85
C GLU A 250 -10.97 20.73 -18.80
N GLN A 251 -10.33 20.26 -17.71
CA GLN A 251 -10.01 18.84 -17.53
C GLN A 251 -11.29 17.98 -17.42
N ASN A 252 -12.29 18.45 -16.68
CA ASN A 252 -13.56 17.77 -16.51
C ASN A 252 -14.34 17.66 -17.82
N ASN A 253 -14.35 18.69 -18.63
CA ASN A 253 -14.94 18.67 -19.97
C ASN A 253 -14.23 17.68 -20.89
N LYS A 254 -12.89 17.61 -20.83
CA LYS A 254 -12.12 16.62 -21.59
C LYS A 254 -12.41 15.18 -21.14
N VAL A 255 -12.52 14.92 -19.84
CA VAL A 255 -12.97 13.61 -19.32
C VAL A 255 -14.36 13.27 -19.83
N LYS A 256 -15.32 14.22 -19.76
CA LYS A 256 -16.68 14.07 -20.28
C LYS A 256 -16.69 13.66 -21.75
N GLU A 257 -15.95 14.36 -22.61
CA GLU A 257 -15.88 14.03 -24.04
C GLU A 257 -15.30 12.64 -24.30
N LEU A 258 -14.22 12.29 -23.63
CA LEU A 258 -13.59 10.98 -23.77
C LEU A 258 -14.50 9.85 -23.28
N GLU A 259 -15.21 10.06 -22.16
CA GLU A 259 -16.18 9.09 -21.63
C GLU A 259 -17.37 8.91 -22.57
N VAL A 260 -17.89 9.98 -23.16
CA VAL A 260 -18.96 9.89 -24.17
C VAL A 260 -18.49 9.08 -25.37
N LYS A 261 -17.28 9.37 -25.90
CA LYS A 261 -16.71 8.62 -27.03
C LYS A 261 -16.48 7.14 -26.68
N LEU A 262 -15.98 6.86 -25.48
CA LEU A 262 -15.74 5.49 -24.98
C LEU A 262 -17.07 4.70 -24.87
N ASN A 263 -18.10 5.32 -24.31
CA ASN A 263 -19.41 4.71 -24.14
C ASN A 263 -20.11 4.47 -25.48
N LEU A 264 -20.06 5.45 -26.40
CA LEU A 264 -20.65 5.30 -27.75
C LEU A 264 -19.96 4.17 -28.53
N ALA A 265 -18.63 4.11 -28.50
CA ALA A 265 -17.88 3.02 -29.12
C ALA A 265 -18.29 1.65 -28.55
N GLY A 266 -18.55 1.58 -27.24
CA GLY A 266 -19.05 0.39 -26.56
C GLY A 266 -20.48 0.02 -26.98
N ARG A 267 -21.37 1.01 -27.13
CA ARG A 267 -22.78 0.79 -27.52
C ARG A 267 -22.90 0.30 -28.97
N TRP A 268 -22.17 0.91 -29.91
CA TRP A 268 -22.11 0.44 -31.30
C TRP A 268 -21.61 -1.00 -31.42
N PHE A 269 -20.55 -1.31 -30.65
CA PHE A 269 -20.03 -2.67 -30.59
C PHE A 269 -21.07 -3.66 -30.05
N PHE A 270 -21.69 -3.31 -28.92
CA PHE A 270 -22.72 -4.16 -28.29
C PHE A 270 -23.90 -4.39 -29.23
N MET A 271 -24.38 -3.34 -29.91
CA MET A 271 -25.44 -3.44 -30.91
C MET A 271 -25.08 -4.47 -32.00
N PHE A 272 -23.86 -4.36 -32.56
CA PHE A 272 -23.42 -5.30 -33.60
C PHE A 272 -23.40 -6.74 -33.08
N VAL A 273 -22.76 -6.98 -31.93
CA VAL A 273 -22.67 -8.33 -31.34
C VAL A 273 -24.04 -8.88 -30.96
N SER A 274 -24.93 -8.06 -30.40
CA SER A 274 -26.28 -8.49 -30.03
C SER A 274 -27.20 -8.84 -31.21
N THR A 275 -26.91 -8.26 -32.39
CA THR A 275 -27.64 -8.58 -33.62
C THR A 275 -27.28 -9.95 -34.21
N LEU A 276 -26.07 -10.45 -33.90
CA LEU A 276 -25.63 -11.76 -34.41
C LEU A 276 -26.47 -12.94 -33.86
N GLY A 277 -26.93 -12.83 -32.62
CA GLY A 277 -27.81 -13.84 -32.00
C GLY A 277 -29.12 -14.01 -32.77
N PRO A 278 -29.94 -12.96 -32.92
CA PRO A 278 -31.14 -12.98 -33.75
C PRO A 278 -30.92 -13.42 -35.18
N LEU A 279 -29.79 -12.98 -35.82
CA LEU A 279 -29.43 -13.41 -37.17
C LEU A 279 -29.20 -14.93 -37.23
N GLY A 280 -28.45 -15.48 -36.31
CA GLY A 280 -28.22 -16.92 -36.20
C GLY A 280 -29.50 -17.68 -35.96
N THR A 281 -30.36 -17.18 -35.07
CA THR A 281 -31.69 -17.76 -34.81
C THR A 281 -32.58 -17.74 -36.06
N ALA A 282 -32.57 -16.63 -36.83
CA ALA A 282 -33.35 -16.55 -38.08
C ALA A 282 -32.87 -17.57 -39.13
N LEU A 283 -31.54 -17.77 -39.28
CA LEU A 283 -31.00 -18.78 -40.17
C LEU A 283 -31.36 -20.20 -39.73
N ILE A 284 -31.39 -20.49 -38.43
CA ILE A 284 -31.83 -21.77 -37.88
C ILE A 284 -33.29 -22.01 -38.18
N TYR A 285 -34.18 -21.03 -37.98
CA TYR A 285 -35.61 -21.18 -38.30
C TYR A 285 -35.83 -21.32 -39.81
N MET A 286 -35.04 -20.63 -40.66
CA MET A 286 -35.16 -20.74 -42.11
C MET A 286 -34.76 -22.15 -42.60
N TYR A 287 -33.54 -22.61 -42.27
CA TYR A 287 -33.03 -23.91 -42.70
C TYR A 287 -33.73 -25.06 -41.96
N GLY A 288 -33.88 -24.95 -40.63
CA GLY A 288 -34.56 -25.95 -39.80
C GLY A 288 -36.04 -26.09 -40.20
N GLY A 289 -36.74 -24.97 -40.47
CA GLY A 289 -38.10 -25.00 -41.00
C GLY A 289 -38.21 -25.70 -42.35
N TYR A 290 -37.26 -25.47 -43.25
CA TYR A 290 -37.17 -26.24 -44.50
C TYR A 290 -37.00 -27.73 -44.23
N GLN A 291 -36.17 -28.12 -43.27
CA GLN A 291 -35.95 -29.53 -42.87
C GLN A 291 -37.14 -30.15 -42.13
N VAL A 292 -37.98 -29.36 -41.47
CA VAL A 292 -39.23 -29.86 -40.89
C VAL A 292 -40.28 -30.12 -41.99
N ILE A 293 -40.31 -29.27 -43.03
CA ILE A 293 -41.30 -29.42 -44.15
C ILE A 293 -40.92 -30.58 -45.07
N TYR A 294 -39.63 -30.73 -45.40
CA TYR A 294 -39.15 -31.65 -46.41
C TYR A 294 -38.16 -32.72 -45.93
N GLY A 295 -37.76 -32.71 -44.65
CA GLY A 295 -36.76 -33.59 -44.06
C GLY A 295 -37.22 -34.28 -42.78
N PRO A 296 -36.32 -34.91 -42.02
CA PRO A 296 -36.62 -35.69 -40.83
C PRO A 296 -36.64 -34.87 -39.52
N MET A 297 -36.45 -33.53 -39.57
CA MET A 297 -36.30 -32.71 -38.36
C MET A 297 -37.68 -32.44 -37.72
N THR A 298 -37.70 -32.36 -36.36
CA THR A 298 -38.91 -32.04 -35.60
C THR A 298 -38.98 -30.55 -35.23
N ILE A 299 -40.19 -30.05 -34.95
CA ILE A 299 -40.37 -28.65 -34.50
C ILE A 299 -39.67 -28.43 -33.18
N GLY A 300 -39.77 -29.40 -32.24
CA GLY A 300 -39.10 -29.30 -30.95
C GLY A 300 -37.56 -29.25 -31.06
N ALA A 301 -36.99 -29.97 -32.06
CA ALA A 301 -35.56 -29.91 -32.31
C ALA A 301 -35.10 -28.50 -32.72
N ILE A 302 -35.84 -27.78 -33.56
CA ILE A 302 -35.54 -26.40 -33.95
C ILE A 302 -35.57 -25.48 -32.73
N VAL A 303 -36.62 -25.59 -31.88
CA VAL A 303 -36.78 -24.79 -30.67
C VAL A 303 -35.63 -25.04 -29.69
N ALA A 304 -35.27 -26.31 -29.48
CA ALA A 304 -34.16 -26.67 -28.63
C ALA A 304 -32.82 -26.12 -29.19
N PHE A 305 -32.62 -26.24 -30.51
CA PHE A 305 -31.41 -25.74 -31.19
C PHE A 305 -31.27 -24.23 -31.04
N ALA A 306 -32.34 -23.45 -31.26
CA ALA A 306 -32.35 -21.99 -31.09
C ALA A 306 -32.04 -21.59 -29.64
N ALA A 307 -32.59 -22.32 -28.65
CA ALA A 307 -32.31 -22.10 -27.23
C ALA A 307 -30.84 -22.36 -26.87
N TYR A 308 -30.26 -23.44 -27.40
CA TYR A 308 -28.84 -23.73 -27.21
C TYR A 308 -27.91 -22.72 -27.88
N LEU A 309 -28.26 -22.29 -29.10
CA LEU A 309 -27.48 -21.26 -29.79
C LEU A 309 -27.45 -19.95 -28.98
N SER A 310 -28.59 -19.51 -28.47
CA SER A 310 -28.70 -18.31 -27.63
C SER A 310 -27.81 -18.40 -26.39
N ARG A 311 -27.65 -19.58 -25.82
CA ARG A 311 -26.79 -19.83 -24.63
C ARG A 311 -25.30 -19.87 -24.96
N LEU A 312 -24.91 -20.04 -26.24
CA LEU A 312 -23.52 -20.13 -26.65
C LEU A 312 -22.82 -18.77 -26.74
N TYR A 313 -23.57 -17.69 -27.06
CA TYR A 313 -22.99 -16.37 -27.29
C TYR A 313 -22.38 -15.74 -26.04
N GLN A 314 -23.03 -15.85 -24.89
CA GLN A 314 -22.55 -15.24 -23.64
C GLN A 314 -21.22 -15.87 -23.16
N PRO A 315 -21.08 -17.21 -23.01
CA PRO A 315 -19.81 -17.87 -22.67
C PRO A 315 -18.68 -17.51 -23.61
N PHE A 316 -18.96 -17.47 -24.91
CA PHE A 316 -17.96 -17.12 -25.91
C PHE A 316 -17.45 -15.68 -25.75
N GLY A 317 -18.35 -14.73 -25.50
CA GLY A 317 -18.00 -13.32 -25.22
C GLY A 317 -17.13 -13.17 -23.98
N THR A 318 -17.39 -13.97 -22.92
CA THR A 318 -16.59 -13.97 -21.69
C THR A 318 -15.18 -14.48 -21.96
N LEU A 319 -15.03 -15.59 -22.70
CA LEU A 319 -13.70 -16.14 -23.03
C LEU A 319 -12.84 -15.19 -23.87
N LEU A 320 -13.46 -14.36 -24.73
CA LEU A 320 -12.72 -13.34 -25.48
C LEU A 320 -12.02 -12.31 -24.62
N ASN A 321 -12.59 -11.97 -23.46
CA ASN A 321 -12.02 -11.01 -22.52
C ASN A 321 -11.01 -11.65 -21.57
N LEU A 322 -10.97 -12.98 -21.47
CA LEU A 322 -10.11 -13.71 -20.54
C LEU A 322 -8.63 -13.32 -20.65
N HIS A 323 -8.11 -13.16 -21.88
CA HIS A 323 -6.71 -12.77 -22.08
C HIS A 323 -6.39 -11.42 -21.42
N VAL A 324 -7.28 -10.45 -21.53
CA VAL A 324 -7.08 -9.12 -20.93
C VAL A 324 -7.13 -9.21 -19.41
N GLU A 325 -8.05 -10.01 -18.87
CA GLU A 325 -8.19 -10.22 -17.43
C GLU A 325 -6.94 -10.91 -16.85
N VAL A 326 -6.43 -11.95 -17.51
CA VAL A 326 -5.20 -12.66 -17.11
C VAL A 326 -3.99 -11.71 -17.11
N VAL A 327 -3.79 -10.91 -18.17
CA VAL A 327 -2.67 -9.96 -18.24
C VAL A 327 -2.78 -8.90 -17.14
N THR A 328 -3.97 -8.39 -16.88
CA THR A 328 -4.20 -7.42 -15.80
C THR A 328 -3.89 -8.04 -14.44
N ALA A 329 -4.34 -9.27 -14.23
CA ALA A 329 -4.08 -10.06 -13.06
C ALA A 329 -2.60 -10.25 -12.77
N MET A 330 -1.85 -10.65 -13.80
CA MET A 330 -0.40 -10.83 -13.70
C MET A 330 0.29 -9.54 -13.26
N GLY A 331 -0.14 -8.38 -13.76
CA GLY A 331 0.37 -7.08 -13.33
C GLY A 331 0.13 -6.79 -11.86
N VAL A 332 -1.04 -7.15 -11.34
CA VAL A 332 -1.37 -6.96 -9.91
C VAL A 332 -0.54 -7.91 -9.04
N PHE A 333 -0.46 -9.20 -9.40
CA PHE A 333 0.37 -10.16 -8.66
C PHE A 333 1.84 -9.77 -8.64
N HIS A 334 2.37 -9.26 -9.76
CA HIS A 334 3.77 -8.80 -9.83
C HIS A 334 4.03 -7.72 -8.78
N ARG A 335 3.20 -6.70 -8.73
CA ARG A 335 3.33 -5.60 -7.75
C ARG A 335 3.23 -6.06 -6.28
N ILE A 336 2.35 -7.03 -6.00
CA ILE A 336 2.20 -7.58 -4.65
C ILE A 336 3.42 -8.40 -4.26
N PHE A 337 3.89 -9.28 -5.14
CA PHE A 337 5.07 -10.11 -4.88
C PHE A 337 6.35 -9.30 -4.77
N GLU A 338 6.49 -8.20 -5.52
CA GLU A 338 7.59 -7.26 -5.37
C GLU A 338 7.70 -6.76 -3.91
N TYR A 339 6.58 -6.34 -3.32
CA TYR A 339 6.54 -5.90 -1.93
C TYR A 339 6.65 -7.05 -0.91
N MET A 340 6.16 -8.23 -1.24
CA MET A 340 6.27 -9.41 -0.36
C MET A 340 7.69 -9.97 -0.32
N ASP A 341 8.48 -9.79 -1.37
CA ASP A 341 9.84 -10.33 -1.51
C ASP A 341 10.92 -9.30 -1.20
N MET A 342 10.51 -8.08 -0.90
CA MET A 342 11.44 -7.03 -0.56
C MET A 342 12.18 -7.40 0.73
N GLU A 343 13.49 -7.57 0.62
CA GLU A 343 14.35 -7.84 1.78
C GLU A 343 14.57 -6.53 2.54
N PRO A 344 14.39 -6.52 3.86
CA PRO A 344 14.73 -5.35 4.67
C PRO A 344 16.22 -5.03 4.59
N GLU A 345 16.55 -3.74 4.47
CA GLU A 345 17.96 -3.29 4.43
C GLU A 345 18.69 -3.54 5.75
N VAL A 346 17.95 -3.47 6.87
CA VAL A 346 18.49 -3.67 8.21
C VAL A 346 17.82 -4.89 8.82
N THR A 347 18.61 -5.94 9.09
CA THR A 347 18.15 -7.20 9.66
C THR A 347 19.15 -7.70 10.69
N ASP A 348 18.67 -8.54 11.62
CA ASP A 348 19.57 -9.24 12.52
C ASP A 348 20.46 -10.23 11.75
N ARG A 349 21.75 -10.24 12.08
CA ARG A 349 22.66 -11.26 11.56
C ARG A 349 22.28 -12.63 12.13
N THR A 350 22.59 -13.69 11.41
CA THR A 350 22.25 -15.07 11.83
C THR A 350 22.78 -15.43 13.22
N ASN A 351 23.90 -14.83 13.61
CA ASN A 351 24.56 -15.06 14.90
C ASN A 351 24.43 -13.85 15.84
N ALA A 352 23.44 -12.97 15.63
CA ALA A 352 23.23 -11.82 16.50
C ALA A 352 22.96 -12.26 17.93
N THR A 353 23.65 -11.66 18.89
CA THR A 353 23.51 -11.93 20.32
C THR A 353 22.57 -10.92 20.97
N THR A 354 21.93 -11.29 22.05
CA THR A 354 21.15 -10.35 22.84
C THR A 354 22.08 -9.44 23.62
N LEU A 355 21.94 -8.12 23.46
CA LEU A 355 22.66 -7.14 24.25
C LEU A 355 22.17 -7.20 25.70
N GLY A 356 23.09 -7.49 26.63
CA GLY A 356 22.78 -7.60 28.05
C GLY A 356 22.50 -6.24 28.72
N THR A 357 22.80 -6.17 30.02
CA THR A 357 22.74 -4.88 30.75
C THR A 357 23.88 -4.00 30.28
N VAL A 358 23.53 -2.86 29.68
CA VAL A 358 24.52 -1.89 29.15
C VAL A 358 24.79 -0.77 30.14
N GLN A 359 26.00 -0.22 30.11
CA GLN A 359 26.37 0.99 30.81
C GLN A 359 26.03 2.24 29.98
N GLY A 360 26.12 2.11 28.65
CA GLY A 360 25.69 3.12 27.69
C GLY A 360 26.84 3.87 27.01
N ALA A 361 28.07 3.32 26.97
CA ALA A 361 29.13 3.89 26.15
C ALA A 361 28.76 3.78 24.67
N VAL A 362 28.98 4.86 23.89
CA VAL A 362 28.74 4.91 22.44
C VAL A 362 30.02 5.30 21.73
N GLU A 363 30.45 4.48 20.78
CA GLU A 363 31.66 4.73 20.01
C GLU A 363 31.39 4.63 18.50
N PHE A 364 31.90 5.60 17.75
CA PHE A 364 31.95 5.59 16.29
C PHE A 364 33.40 5.42 15.86
N SER A 365 33.70 4.46 15.03
CA SER A 365 35.02 4.16 14.51
C SER A 365 35.01 4.23 13.00
N ASP A 366 35.58 5.31 12.44
CA ASP A 366 35.72 5.59 11.00
C ASP A 366 34.41 5.38 10.19
N VAL A 367 33.30 5.92 10.71
CA VAL A 367 31.97 5.68 10.17
C VAL A 367 31.70 6.57 8.97
N THR A 368 31.43 5.92 7.83
CA THR A 368 30.98 6.56 6.59
C THR A 368 29.57 6.09 6.25
N PHE A 369 28.72 7.03 5.81
CA PHE A 369 27.34 6.72 5.46
C PHE A 369 26.85 7.51 4.24
N ARG A 370 26.01 6.85 3.41
CA ARG A 370 25.28 7.44 2.28
C ARG A 370 23.87 6.87 2.18
N TYR A 371 22.92 7.71 1.77
CA TYR A 371 21.55 7.26 1.47
C TYR A 371 21.45 6.72 0.04
N GLY A 372 21.09 5.46 -0.11
CA GLY A 372 20.89 4.83 -1.43
C GLY A 372 22.08 5.01 -2.36
N SER A 373 21.86 5.61 -3.54
CA SER A 373 22.90 5.91 -4.54
C SER A 373 23.41 7.35 -4.47
N GLY A 374 23.07 8.10 -3.42
CA GLY A 374 23.47 9.49 -3.22
C GLY A 374 24.95 9.64 -2.85
N GLY A 375 25.40 10.89 -2.62
CA GLY A 375 26.70 11.20 -2.09
C GLY A 375 26.85 10.79 -0.62
N GLU A 376 28.09 10.73 -0.15
CA GLU A 376 28.40 10.48 1.26
C GLU A 376 27.90 11.64 2.12
N VAL A 377 27.11 11.30 3.14
CA VAL A 377 26.55 12.25 4.11
C VAL A 377 27.39 12.30 5.38
N LEU A 378 28.02 11.18 5.75
CA LEU A 378 29.00 11.10 6.82
C LEU A 378 30.29 10.51 6.25
N ARG A 379 31.45 11.07 6.66
CA ARG A 379 32.79 10.72 6.16
C ARG A 379 33.74 10.53 7.33
N GLY A 380 34.13 9.28 7.60
CA GLY A 380 35.15 8.97 8.60
C GLY A 380 34.87 9.48 10.02
N ILE A 381 33.58 9.48 10.43
CA ILE A 381 33.20 9.95 11.76
C ILE A 381 33.77 9.03 12.83
N SER A 382 34.54 9.64 13.76
CA SER A 382 35.11 8.93 14.92
C SER A 382 34.94 9.76 16.18
N PHE A 383 34.23 9.23 17.18
CA PHE A 383 34.14 9.83 18.51
C PHE A 383 33.74 8.76 19.54
N HIS A 384 33.91 9.09 20.80
CA HIS A 384 33.55 8.26 21.93
C HIS A 384 32.73 9.09 22.94
N ALA A 385 31.65 8.52 23.46
CA ALA A 385 30.85 9.06 24.54
C ALA A 385 30.87 8.07 25.72
N GLU A 386 31.32 8.54 26.87
CA GLU A 386 31.40 7.75 28.09
C GLU A 386 29.96 7.51 28.69
N PRO A 387 29.79 6.45 29.51
CA PRO A 387 28.50 6.23 30.19
C PRO A 387 28.08 7.45 31.03
N GLY A 388 26.86 7.96 30.76
CA GLY A 388 26.29 9.11 31.45
C GLY A 388 26.76 10.49 30.94
N GLU A 389 27.59 10.53 29.91
CA GLU A 389 28.07 11.77 29.29
C GLU A 389 27.00 12.41 28.40
N VAL A 390 26.97 13.73 28.37
CA VAL A 390 26.11 14.52 27.48
C VAL A 390 26.96 15.04 26.30
N VAL A 391 26.69 14.50 25.10
CA VAL A 391 27.39 14.89 23.86
C VAL A 391 26.46 15.75 23.01
N ALA A 392 26.86 17.00 22.75
CA ALA A 392 26.09 17.94 21.91
C ALA A 392 26.65 17.94 20.48
N LEU A 393 25.77 17.73 19.50
CA LEU A 393 26.04 17.84 18.06
C LEU A 393 25.64 19.23 17.58
N VAL A 394 26.61 20.02 17.09
CA VAL A 394 26.42 21.38 16.60
C VAL A 394 26.89 21.46 15.14
N GLY A 395 26.26 22.29 14.33
CA GLY A 395 26.67 22.49 12.93
C GLY A 395 25.51 22.98 12.06
N PRO A 396 25.80 23.39 10.82
CA PRO A 396 24.77 23.91 9.91
C PRO A 396 23.70 22.84 9.55
N SER A 397 22.57 23.30 9.01
CA SER A 397 21.55 22.39 8.48
C SER A 397 22.14 21.57 7.34
N GLY A 398 21.86 20.28 7.29
CA GLY A 398 22.40 19.36 6.28
C GLY A 398 23.82 18.82 6.57
N ALA A 399 24.46 19.19 7.68
CA ALA A 399 25.80 18.70 8.03
C ALA A 399 25.90 17.19 8.34
N GLY A 400 24.76 16.48 8.50
CA GLY A 400 24.73 15.04 8.80
C GLY A 400 24.36 14.68 10.24
N LYS A 401 24.03 15.64 11.11
CA LYS A 401 23.72 15.42 12.54
C LYS A 401 22.59 14.39 12.75
N SER A 402 21.45 14.56 12.07
CA SER A 402 20.32 13.62 12.18
C SER A 402 20.66 12.23 11.61
N THR A 403 21.52 12.16 10.61
CA THR A 403 22.04 10.90 10.08
C THR A 403 22.88 10.17 11.12
N LEU A 404 23.78 10.89 11.82
CA LEU A 404 24.62 10.33 12.86
C LEU A 404 23.80 9.68 13.98
N ILE A 405 22.81 10.38 14.52
CA ILE A 405 21.96 9.83 15.60
C ILE A 405 21.14 8.63 15.15
N ASN A 406 20.73 8.55 13.87
CA ASN A 406 19.97 7.44 13.34
C ASN A 406 20.79 6.13 13.21
N LEU A 407 22.12 6.21 13.17
CA LEU A 407 23.00 5.04 13.16
C LEU A 407 23.12 4.39 14.53
N ILE A 408 22.97 5.13 15.64
CA ILE A 408 23.09 4.62 17.02
C ILE A 408 22.02 3.55 17.31
N GLY A 409 20.76 3.83 16.97
CA GLY A 409 19.65 2.87 17.15
C GLY A 409 19.48 1.91 15.97
N ARG A 410 20.46 1.91 15.06
CA ARG A 410 20.49 1.06 13.87
C ARG A 410 19.18 1.19 13.06
N LEU A 411 18.74 2.43 12.84
CA LEU A 411 17.66 2.72 11.87
C LEU A 411 18.17 2.59 10.44
N TYR A 412 19.49 2.74 10.26
CA TYR A 412 20.27 2.48 9.06
C TYR A 412 21.57 1.77 9.46
N ASP A 413 22.16 0.99 8.57
CA ASP A 413 23.50 0.42 8.73
C ASP A 413 24.56 1.32 8.10
N ALA A 414 25.71 1.52 8.77
CA ALA A 414 26.84 2.26 8.24
C ALA A 414 27.34 1.65 6.92
N THR A 415 27.74 2.49 5.96
CA THR A 415 28.28 2.04 4.67
C THR A 415 29.70 1.50 4.84
N ALA A 416 30.50 2.14 5.72
CA ALA A 416 31.83 1.71 6.15
C ALA A 416 32.05 2.11 7.61
N GLY A 417 33.04 1.52 8.27
CA GLY A 417 33.27 1.71 9.70
C GLY A 417 32.29 0.98 10.59
N THR A 418 32.28 1.28 11.87
CA THR A 418 31.52 0.57 12.88
C THR A 418 31.03 1.49 13.99
N VAL A 419 29.78 1.26 14.43
CA VAL A 419 29.21 1.86 15.64
C VAL A 419 29.17 0.79 16.72
N PHE A 420 29.70 1.13 17.90
CA PHE A 420 29.72 0.24 19.06
C PHE A 420 28.87 0.80 20.21
N ILE A 421 28.25 -0.09 20.96
CA ILE A 421 27.61 0.19 22.25
C ILE A 421 28.24 -0.75 23.26
N ASP A 422 28.90 -0.18 24.31
CA ASP A 422 29.68 -0.92 25.31
C ASP A 422 30.67 -1.91 24.66
N GLY A 423 31.32 -1.55 23.57
CA GLY A 423 32.28 -2.37 22.84
C GLY A 423 31.66 -3.43 21.91
N HIS A 424 30.33 -3.51 21.82
CA HIS A 424 29.64 -4.44 20.91
C HIS A 424 29.25 -3.73 19.61
N ASP A 425 29.64 -4.30 18.45
CA ASP A 425 29.16 -3.80 17.15
C ASP A 425 27.63 -3.90 17.10
N VAL A 426 26.95 -2.80 16.81
CA VAL A 426 25.48 -2.75 16.73
C VAL A 426 24.90 -3.72 15.68
N ARG A 427 25.72 -4.21 14.74
CA ARG A 427 25.31 -5.19 13.72
C ARG A 427 25.36 -6.64 14.25
N ASP A 428 26.08 -6.91 15.33
CA ASP A 428 26.23 -8.24 15.93
C ASP A 428 25.26 -8.50 17.08
N VAL A 429 24.43 -7.51 17.42
CA VAL A 429 23.38 -7.62 18.43
C VAL A 429 21.98 -7.60 17.79
N THR A 430 20.99 -8.19 18.47
CA THR A 430 19.61 -8.19 17.99
C THR A 430 19.01 -6.77 18.04
N LEU A 431 18.27 -6.38 17.01
CA LEU A 431 17.62 -5.06 16.93
C LEU A 431 16.70 -4.80 18.12
N GLU A 432 16.00 -5.84 18.61
CA GLU A 432 15.12 -5.73 19.76
C GLU A 432 15.90 -5.32 21.02
N SER A 433 16.99 -6.04 21.35
CA SER A 433 17.80 -5.76 22.53
C SER A 433 18.52 -4.40 22.44
N LEU A 434 19.02 -4.04 21.25
CA LEU A 434 19.62 -2.74 20.99
C LEU A 434 18.62 -1.61 21.22
N ARG A 435 17.46 -1.70 20.56
CA ARG A 435 16.43 -0.67 20.63
C ARG A 435 15.78 -0.56 22.01
N ALA A 436 15.79 -1.61 22.81
CA ALA A 436 15.36 -1.54 24.20
C ALA A 436 16.23 -0.57 25.02
N GLN A 437 17.52 -0.42 24.68
CA GLN A 437 18.49 0.42 25.40
C GLN A 437 18.55 1.87 24.91
N VAL A 438 17.94 2.18 23.76
CA VAL A 438 17.98 3.51 23.13
C VAL A 438 16.60 4.10 23.09
N ALA A 439 16.41 5.37 23.52
CA ALA A 439 15.17 6.10 23.27
C ALA A 439 15.45 7.38 22.47
N TYR A 440 14.44 7.76 21.69
CA TYR A 440 14.45 8.97 20.86
C TYR A 440 13.36 9.94 21.34
N VAL A 441 13.73 11.20 21.50
CA VAL A 441 12.77 12.32 21.57
C VAL A 441 13.00 13.16 20.32
N THR A 442 12.10 13.02 19.36
CA THR A 442 12.20 13.67 18.04
C THR A 442 11.61 15.07 18.05
N GLN A 443 12.03 15.92 17.11
CA GLN A 443 11.52 17.28 16.92
C GLN A 443 9.99 17.30 16.76
N GLU A 444 9.44 16.44 15.89
CA GLU A 444 8.00 16.24 15.76
C GLU A 444 7.57 14.98 16.51
N SER A 445 6.86 15.16 17.61
CA SER A 445 6.36 14.04 18.43
C SER A 445 5.06 13.49 17.85
N PHE A 446 5.13 12.29 17.25
CA PHE A 446 3.97 11.63 16.66
C PHE A 446 3.06 10.99 17.72
N MET A 447 1.73 11.17 17.55
CA MET A 447 0.70 10.53 18.36
C MET A 447 -0.25 9.72 17.49
N PHE A 448 -0.46 8.46 17.85
CA PHE A 448 -1.46 7.62 17.21
C PHE A 448 -2.86 8.08 17.61
N HIS A 449 -3.83 7.86 16.72
CA HIS A 449 -5.25 8.06 17.04
C HIS A 449 -5.73 6.97 18.00
N ALA A 450 -5.43 7.15 19.27
CA ALA A 450 -5.67 6.22 20.35
C ALA A 450 -5.76 6.99 21.69
N THR A 451 -6.01 6.31 22.78
CA THR A 451 -6.04 6.96 24.11
C THR A 451 -4.64 7.45 24.50
N VAL A 452 -4.56 8.41 25.44
CA VAL A 452 -3.28 8.84 26.03
C VAL A 452 -2.55 7.64 26.62
N ALA A 453 -3.26 6.76 27.34
CA ALA A 453 -2.69 5.55 27.94
C ALA A 453 -2.09 4.62 26.88
N ASP A 454 -2.79 4.37 25.76
CA ASP A 454 -2.28 3.49 24.70
C ASP A 454 -1.08 4.12 23.99
N ASN A 455 -1.10 5.45 23.80
CA ASN A 455 0.04 6.16 23.27
C ASN A 455 1.29 6.05 24.16
N LEU A 456 1.13 6.02 25.47
CA LEU A 456 2.23 5.80 26.42
C LEU A 456 2.72 4.33 26.42
N ARG A 457 1.78 3.37 26.35
CA ARG A 457 2.11 1.94 26.33
C ARG A 457 2.93 1.48 25.13
N ILE A 458 3.00 2.29 24.07
CA ILE A 458 3.94 2.03 22.95
C ILE A 458 5.37 1.88 23.46
N ALA A 459 5.75 2.57 24.53
CA ALA A 459 7.09 2.48 25.12
C ALA A 459 7.26 1.23 25.99
N LYS A 460 6.20 0.77 26.66
CA LYS A 460 6.16 -0.40 27.54
C LYS A 460 4.72 -0.95 27.60
N ASP A 461 4.44 -1.99 26.83
CA ASP A 461 3.08 -2.57 26.70
C ASP A 461 2.50 -3.03 28.04
N SER A 462 3.33 -3.62 28.91
CA SER A 462 2.94 -4.09 30.25
C SER A 462 2.81 -2.99 31.30
N ALA A 463 2.91 -1.70 30.95
CA ALA A 463 2.89 -0.62 31.92
C ALA A 463 1.55 -0.53 32.65
N THR A 464 1.63 -0.52 33.98
CA THR A 464 0.50 -0.31 34.88
C THR A 464 0.05 1.15 34.86
N ARG A 465 -1.17 1.43 35.27
CA ARG A 465 -1.69 2.80 35.40
C ARG A 465 -0.78 3.69 36.25
N ALA A 466 -0.30 3.15 37.38
CA ALA A 466 0.58 3.88 38.29
C ALA A 466 1.91 4.29 37.63
N GLU A 467 2.51 3.39 36.84
CA GLU A 467 3.73 3.69 36.08
C GLU A 467 3.50 4.76 35.01
N LEU A 468 2.33 4.75 34.32
CA LEU A 468 1.96 5.79 33.36
C LEU A 468 1.84 7.15 34.05
N GLU A 469 1.18 7.21 35.19
CA GLU A 469 1.00 8.44 35.97
C GLU A 469 2.33 8.98 36.51
N GLU A 470 3.19 8.11 37.02
CA GLU A 470 4.52 8.50 37.50
C GLU A 470 5.39 9.07 36.37
N ALA A 471 5.43 8.40 35.21
CA ALA A 471 6.16 8.90 34.04
C ALA A 471 5.63 10.27 33.58
N CYS A 472 4.31 10.47 33.63
CA CYS A 472 3.69 11.74 33.26
C CYS A 472 3.93 12.84 34.31
N ARG A 473 4.04 12.51 35.61
CA ARG A 473 4.44 13.48 36.64
C ARG A 473 5.86 13.96 36.43
N LYS A 474 6.80 13.03 36.16
CA LYS A 474 8.18 13.36 35.82
C LYS A 474 8.34 14.18 34.52
N ALA A 475 7.39 13.99 33.58
CA ALA A 475 7.34 14.77 32.36
C ALA A 475 6.49 16.06 32.49
N TYR A 476 6.03 16.44 33.68
CA TYR A 476 5.23 17.64 33.95
C TYR A 476 3.98 17.74 33.06
N ILE A 477 3.27 16.60 32.81
CA ILE A 477 2.06 16.58 31.97
C ILE A 477 0.86 15.90 32.68
N HIS A 478 1.07 15.29 33.85
CA HIS A 478 0.03 14.55 34.58
C HIS A 478 -1.22 15.36 34.83
N ASP A 479 -1.09 16.57 35.40
CA ASP A 479 -2.21 17.39 35.81
C ASP A 479 -3.07 17.84 34.63
N MET A 480 -2.43 18.14 33.49
CA MET A 480 -3.15 18.44 32.24
C MET A 480 -3.94 17.22 31.76
N ILE A 481 -3.35 16.02 31.77
CA ILE A 481 -4.04 14.78 31.36
C ILE A 481 -5.18 14.46 32.32
N ALA A 482 -4.98 14.61 33.65
CA ALA A 482 -5.99 14.36 34.66
C ALA A 482 -7.19 15.35 34.54
N GLY A 483 -6.96 16.55 34.03
CA GLY A 483 -7.98 17.55 33.75
C GLY A 483 -8.79 17.29 32.46
N LEU A 484 -8.40 16.34 31.63
CA LEU A 484 -9.18 15.99 30.45
C LEU A 484 -10.48 15.25 30.83
N PRO A 485 -11.55 15.33 30.02
CA PRO A 485 -12.86 14.74 30.35
C PRO A 485 -12.82 13.24 30.68
N GLN A 486 -11.88 12.48 30.07
CA GLN A 486 -11.69 11.04 30.30
C GLN A 486 -10.26 10.74 30.83
N GLY A 487 -9.52 11.77 31.29
CA GLY A 487 -8.16 11.61 31.76
C GLY A 487 -7.27 10.90 30.75
N TYR A 488 -6.57 9.85 31.20
CA TYR A 488 -5.69 9.04 30.33
C TYR A 488 -6.43 8.21 29.28
N ASP A 489 -7.72 8.01 29.41
CA ASP A 489 -8.54 7.30 28.42
C ASP A 489 -9.08 8.24 27.34
N THR A 490 -8.74 9.54 27.40
CA THR A 490 -9.04 10.51 26.35
C THR A 490 -8.31 10.13 25.07
N VAL A 491 -9.06 10.02 23.96
CA VAL A 491 -8.50 9.77 22.64
C VAL A 491 -7.85 11.05 22.12
N VAL A 492 -6.56 10.99 21.81
CA VAL A 492 -5.85 12.04 21.07
C VAL A 492 -6.14 11.85 19.59
N GLY A 493 -6.53 12.96 18.90
CA GLY A 493 -6.90 12.92 17.50
C GLY A 493 -5.75 12.52 16.60
N GLU A 494 -6.06 12.34 15.30
CA GLU A 494 -5.05 12.06 14.29
C GLU A 494 -3.93 13.11 14.37
N ARG A 495 -2.67 12.66 14.49
CA ARG A 495 -1.46 13.50 14.74
C ARG A 495 -1.48 14.30 16.05
N GLY A 496 -2.35 13.95 17.00
CA GLY A 496 -2.43 14.65 18.29
C GLY A 496 -2.98 16.08 18.19
N HIS A 497 -3.89 16.36 17.28
CA HIS A 497 -4.44 17.71 17.07
C HIS A 497 -5.11 18.35 18.28
N ARG A 498 -5.50 17.57 19.30
CA ARG A 498 -6.07 18.07 20.56
C ARG A 498 -5.03 18.50 21.58
N LEU A 499 -3.75 18.22 21.33
CA LEU A 499 -2.64 18.59 22.20
C LEU A 499 -1.82 19.72 21.57
N SER A 500 -1.37 20.68 22.37
CA SER A 500 -0.40 21.70 21.98
C SER A 500 0.96 21.08 21.61
N GLY A 501 1.86 21.83 21.00
CA GLY A 501 3.21 21.38 20.68
C GLY A 501 3.98 20.91 21.92
N GLY A 502 3.95 21.72 22.99
CA GLY A 502 4.59 21.40 24.26
C GLY A 502 4.00 20.19 24.98
N GLU A 503 2.68 20.01 24.92
CA GLU A 503 2.01 18.83 25.50
C GLU A 503 2.39 17.55 24.76
N ARG A 504 2.40 17.58 23.41
CA ARG A 504 2.87 16.42 22.63
C ARG A 504 4.31 16.04 22.96
N GLN A 505 5.15 17.05 23.15
CA GLN A 505 6.55 16.83 23.45
C GLN A 505 6.75 16.26 24.86
N ARG A 506 6.08 16.81 25.89
CA ARG A 506 6.08 16.23 27.25
C ARG A 506 5.54 14.80 27.26
N LEU A 507 4.55 14.47 26.43
CA LEU A 507 4.07 13.10 26.30
C LEU A 507 5.12 12.17 25.66
N ALA A 508 5.90 12.66 24.69
CA ALA A 508 7.03 11.92 24.14
C ALA A 508 8.16 11.72 25.15
N ILE A 509 8.43 12.72 26.00
CA ILE A 509 9.37 12.60 27.12
C ILE A 509 8.86 11.56 28.12
N ALA A 510 7.56 11.56 28.46
CA ALA A 510 6.96 10.54 29.33
C ALA A 510 7.13 9.11 28.74
N ARG A 511 7.01 8.92 27.42
CA ARG A 511 7.36 7.65 26.73
C ARG A 511 8.82 7.26 26.97
N ALA A 512 9.74 8.21 26.84
CA ALA A 512 11.16 7.94 27.05
C ALA A 512 11.47 7.59 28.52
N ILE A 513 10.85 8.28 29.49
CA ILE A 513 10.95 7.97 30.93
C ILE A 513 10.43 6.56 31.20
N LEU A 514 9.23 6.20 30.67
CA LEU A 514 8.60 4.89 30.85
C LEU A 514 9.44 3.75 30.29
N LYS A 515 10.12 3.98 29.16
CA LYS A 515 11.04 3.03 28.52
C LYS A 515 12.30 2.80 29.34
N ASN A 516 12.76 3.82 30.08
CA ASN A 516 13.96 3.83 30.92
C ASN A 516 15.24 3.34 30.21
N PRO A 517 15.64 3.97 29.09
CA PRO A 517 16.82 3.57 28.31
C PRO A 517 18.14 3.96 29.00
N ARG A 518 19.26 3.35 28.59
CA ARG A 518 20.61 3.81 28.98
C ARG A 518 21.15 4.88 28.07
N ILE A 519 20.74 4.89 26.82
CA ILE A 519 21.16 5.86 25.81
C ILE A 519 19.94 6.69 25.37
N LEU A 520 20.06 7.99 25.45
CA LEU A 520 19.04 8.95 25.08
C LEU A 520 19.49 9.76 23.86
N ILE A 521 18.61 9.87 22.87
CA ILE A 521 18.83 10.67 21.67
C ILE A 521 17.78 11.77 21.63
N LEU A 522 18.22 13.02 21.59
CA LEU A 522 17.38 14.20 21.56
C LEU A 522 17.58 14.96 20.25
N ASP A 523 16.54 15.10 19.44
CA ASP A 523 16.58 15.86 18.20
C ASP A 523 15.70 17.12 18.36
N GLU A 524 16.34 18.28 18.55
CA GLU A 524 15.73 19.62 18.61
C GLU A 524 14.39 19.72 19.39
N ALA A 525 14.41 19.23 20.62
CA ALA A 525 13.19 18.99 21.38
C ALA A 525 12.36 20.25 21.80
N THR A 526 12.68 21.48 21.39
CA THR A 526 12.06 22.70 21.94
C THR A 526 11.80 23.83 20.95
N SER A 527 11.96 23.61 19.63
CA SER A 527 11.62 24.63 18.63
C SER A 527 10.11 24.87 18.55
N HIS A 528 9.71 26.14 18.48
CA HIS A 528 8.30 26.58 18.33
C HIS A 528 7.39 26.43 19.56
N LEU A 529 7.92 26.45 20.79
CA LEU A 529 7.15 26.45 22.02
C LEU A 529 7.02 27.87 22.60
N ASP A 530 5.91 28.13 23.29
CA ASP A 530 5.78 29.29 24.17
C ASP A 530 6.70 29.14 25.39
N SER A 531 7.07 30.26 26.01
CA SER A 531 8.07 30.29 27.09
C SER A 531 7.69 29.45 28.33
N GLU A 532 6.38 29.33 28.65
CA GLU A 532 5.91 28.51 29.77
C GLU A 532 6.03 27.02 29.46
N SER A 533 5.54 26.57 28.29
CA SER A 533 5.69 25.18 27.81
C SER A 533 7.14 24.78 27.68
N GLU A 534 8.00 25.71 27.28
CA GLU A 534 9.44 25.50 27.18
C GLU A 534 10.08 25.19 28.52
N ALA A 535 9.74 25.94 29.58
CA ALA A 535 10.27 25.71 30.91
C ALA A 535 9.92 24.31 31.43
N TYR A 536 8.69 23.87 31.23
CA TYR A 536 8.27 22.50 31.59
C TYR A 536 8.99 21.43 30.77
N VAL A 537 9.17 21.63 29.48
CA VAL A 537 9.89 20.68 28.62
C VAL A 537 11.36 20.58 29.03
N GLN A 538 12.03 21.70 29.34
CA GLN A 538 13.40 21.72 29.81
C GLN A 538 13.55 21.01 31.16
N ALA A 539 12.65 21.24 32.12
CA ALA A 539 12.65 20.54 33.40
C ALA A 539 12.51 19.01 33.20
N ALA A 540 11.56 18.60 32.33
CA ALA A 540 11.34 17.19 32.01
C ALA A 540 12.56 16.54 31.31
N LEU A 541 13.22 17.26 30.39
CA LEU A 541 14.42 16.78 29.74
C LEU A 541 15.59 16.64 30.71
N SER A 542 15.78 17.62 31.60
CA SER A 542 16.83 17.57 32.64
C SER A 542 16.68 16.35 33.55
N GLU A 543 15.43 16.02 33.95
CA GLU A 543 15.18 14.80 34.73
C GLU A 543 15.42 13.53 33.88
N LEU A 544 14.99 13.53 32.63
CA LEU A 544 15.19 12.39 31.71
C LEU A 544 16.67 12.11 31.45
N MET A 545 17.52 13.14 31.37
CA MET A 545 18.96 13.00 31.06
C MET A 545 19.78 12.45 32.23
N GLN A 546 19.33 12.57 33.48
CA GLN A 546 20.10 12.14 34.65
C GLN A 546 20.50 10.66 34.58
N GLY A 547 21.82 10.40 34.69
CA GLY A 547 22.40 9.07 34.72
C GLY A 547 22.29 8.29 33.40
N ARG A 548 22.06 8.98 32.27
CA ARG A 548 21.97 8.38 30.94
C ARG A 548 22.97 9.05 30.00
N THR A 549 23.59 8.25 29.13
CA THR A 549 24.37 8.80 28.03
C THR A 549 23.43 9.48 27.05
N THR A 550 23.65 10.77 26.84
CA THR A 550 22.74 11.59 26.04
C THR A 550 23.46 12.16 24.83
N ILE A 551 22.92 11.92 23.65
CA ILE A 551 23.39 12.54 22.40
C ILE A 551 22.30 13.48 21.92
N VAL A 552 22.62 14.79 21.86
CA VAL A 552 21.63 15.83 21.57
C VAL A 552 22.04 16.66 20.36
N ILE A 553 21.14 16.83 19.39
CA ILE A 553 21.28 17.86 18.36
C ILE A 553 20.89 19.19 19.02
N ALA A 554 21.90 20.03 19.24
CA ALA A 554 21.71 21.24 20.02
C ALA A 554 21.45 22.44 19.12
N HIS A 555 20.25 23.01 19.26
CA HIS A 555 19.85 24.29 18.67
C HIS A 555 19.68 25.38 19.72
N ARG A 556 19.90 25.05 21.00
CA ARG A 556 19.81 25.99 22.13
C ARG A 556 21.10 26.08 22.91
N LEU A 557 21.37 27.30 23.33
CA LEU A 557 22.57 27.61 24.06
C LEU A 557 22.65 26.85 25.40
N SER A 558 21.54 26.75 26.14
CA SER A 558 21.50 26.06 27.44
C SER A 558 21.95 24.60 27.33
N THR A 559 21.58 23.91 26.28
CA THR A 559 21.96 22.53 26.02
C THR A 559 23.45 22.42 25.66
N VAL A 560 23.94 23.36 24.87
CA VAL A 560 25.37 23.39 24.49
C VAL A 560 26.25 23.69 25.70
N LEU A 561 25.83 24.61 26.57
CA LEU A 561 26.61 25.00 27.80
C LEU A 561 26.66 23.87 28.81
N SER A 562 25.65 23.02 28.90
CA SER A 562 25.58 21.89 29.84
C SER A 562 26.24 20.62 29.32
N ALA A 563 26.67 20.57 28.04
CA ALA A 563 27.27 19.40 27.44
C ALA A 563 28.72 19.16 27.95
N ASP A 564 29.03 17.91 28.25
CA ASP A 564 30.38 17.46 28.62
C ASP A 564 31.32 17.48 27.42
N GLN A 565 30.77 17.16 26.25
CA GLN A 565 31.49 17.19 24.98
C GLN A 565 30.62 17.84 23.89
N ILE A 566 31.23 18.69 23.07
CA ILE A 566 30.60 19.28 21.88
C ILE A 566 31.33 18.76 20.65
N LEU A 567 30.60 18.25 19.69
CA LEU A 567 31.09 17.83 18.38
C LEU A 567 30.54 18.78 17.31
N VAL A 568 31.46 19.48 16.63
CA VAL A 568 31.10 20.38 15.53
C VAL A 568 31.14 19.57 14.25
N VAL A 569 29.96 19.40 13.62
CA VAL A 569 29.80 18.61 12.39
C VAL A 569 29.62 19.55 11.21
N GLU A 570 30.46 19.42 10.20
CA GLU A 570 30.40 20.17 8.94
C GLU A 570 30.70 19.26 7.77
N GLU A 571 29.92 19.34 6.70
CA GLU A 571 30.04 18.54 5.48
C GLU A 571 30.24 17.03 5.70
N GLY A 572 29.66 16.50 6.78
CA GLY A 572 29.73 15.07 7.12
C GLY A 572 30.97 14.66 7.93
N GLU A 573 31.76 15.59 8.41
CA GLU A 573 32.97 15.35 9.21
C GLU A 573 32.90 16.06 10.58
N ILE A 574 33.59 15.55 11.59
CA ILE A 574 33.77 16.24 12.86
C ILE A 574 35.01 17.16 12.73
N VAL A 575 34.76 18.46 12.61
CA VAL A 575 35.84 19.46 12.41
C VAL A 575 36.44 19.96 13.72
N GLU A 576 35.66 20.01 14.79
CA GLU A 576 36.12 20.42 16.13
C GLU A 576 35.43 19.56 17.19
N ARG A 577 36.16 19.34 18.31
CA ARG A 577 35.61 18.67 19.51
C ARG A 577 36.17 19.29 20.77
N GLY A 578 35.37 19.41 21.81
CA GLY A 578 35.78 19.94 23.09
C GLY A 578 34.63 20.41 23.96
N ARG A 579 34.92 21.11 25.04
CA ARG A 579 33.94 21.82 25.88
C ARG A 579 33.73 23.25 25.38
N HIS A 580 32.63 23.85 25.73
CA HIS A 580 32.23 25.20 25.32
C HIS A 580 33.36 26.23 25.44
N GLU A 581 33.98 26.35 26.63
CA GLU A 581 35.03 27.34 26.86
C GLU A 581 36.30 27.09 26.04
N ALA A 582 36.65 25.81 25.84
CA ALA A 582 37.82 25.44 25.05
C ALA A 582 37.61 25.76 23.57
N LEU A 583 36.42 25.46 23.03
CA LEU A 583 36.10 25.70 21.63
C LEU A 583 35.94 27.21 21.32
N LEU A 584 35.44 28.00 22.25
CA LEU A 584 35.41 29.48 22.10
C LEU A 584 36.83 30.07 22.02
N LYS A 585 37.77 29.56 22.84
CA LYS A 585 39.17 30.02 22.82
C LYS A 585 39.90 29.68 21.54
N LEU A 586 39.49 28.62 20.81
CA LEU A 586 40.07 28.24 19.53
C LEU A 586 39.69 29.21 18.40
N ASP A 587 38.65 30.05 18.60
CA ASP A 587 38.15 31.01 17.62
C ASP A 587 37.88 30.40 16.24
N GLY A 588 37.44 29.13 16.25
CA GLY A 588 37.25 28.32 15.07
C GLY A 588 35.80 28.31 14.57
N ARG A 589 35.39 27.19 14.00
CA ARG A 589 34.05 27.02 13.43
C ARG A 589 32.95 27.11 14.49
N TYR A 590 33.21 26.56 15.68
CA TYR A 590 32.30 26.66 16.82
C TYR A 590 32.03 28.11 17.23
N ALA A 591 33.08 28.92 17.37
CA ALA A 591 32.95 30.32 17.74
C ALA A 591 32.14 31.13 16.73
N SER A 592 32.36 30.86 15.44
CA SER A 592 31.55 31.44 14.34
C SER A 592 30.05 31.05 14.43
N LEU A 593 29.74 29.75 14.67
CA LEU A 593 28.36 29.27 14.84
C LEU A 593 27.73 29.85 16.11
N TYR A 594 28.48 29.93 17.20
CA TYR A 594 28.03 30.52 18.45
C TYR A 594 27.61 31.98 18.25
N THR A 595 28.46 32.79 17.61
CA THR A 595 28.19 34.19 17.33
C THR A 595 26.96 34.35 16.43
N THR A 596 26.82 33.52 15.39
CA THR A 596 25.74 33.63 14.42
C THR A 596 24.41 33.16 14.97
N GLN A 597 24.36 32.06 15.77
CA GLN A 597 23.11 31.43 16.25
C GLN A 597 22.69 31.89 17.63
N PHE A 598 23.61 32.22 18.53
CA PHE A 598 23.32 32.40 19.94
C PHE A 598 23.60 33.82 20.46
N HIS A 599 24.58 34.57 19.89
CA HIS A 599 24.89 35.93 20.33
C HIS A 599 23.75 36.91 20.07
N ALA A 600 23.04 36.77 18.94
CA ALA A 600 21.87 37.58 18.63
C ALA A 600 20.71 37.43 19.65
N THR A 601 20.68 36.30 20.36
CA THR A 601 19.67 36.01 21.37
C THR A 601 20.03 36.58 22.73
N LEU A 602 21.33 36.75 23.06
CA LEU A 602 21.85 37.23 24.33
C LEU A 602 22.00 38.78 24.38
N HIS A 603 22.28 39.41 23.23
CA HIS A 603 22.50 40.85 23.11
C HIS A 603 21.68 41.42 21.94
N PRO A 604 20.35 41.49 22.07
CA PRO A 604 19.46 42.00 21.01
C PRO A 604 19.76 43.47 20.63
N GLU A 605 20.32 44.26 21.56
CA GLU A 605 20.72 45.66 21.30
C GLU A 605 21.99 45.80 20.47
N GLU A 606 22.96 44.89 20.62
CA GLU A 606 24.22 44.87 19.85
C GLU A 606 24.00 44.23 18.45
N ALA A 607 23.10 43.28 18.34
CA ALA A 607 22.73 42.65 17.06
C ALA A 607 22.04 43.62 16.09
N ALA A 608 21.35 44.65 16.62
CA ALA A 608 20.71 45.68 15.81
C ALA A 608 21.70 46.72 15.25
N MET A 609 22.96 46.74 15.76
CA MET A 609 24.02 47.64 15.32
C MET A 609 25.05 47.02 14.38
N ALA A 610 24.97 45.70 14.15
CA ALA A 610 25.91 45.04 13.24
C ALA A 610 25.57 45.39 11.76
N PRO A 611 26.59 45.82 10.97
CA PRO A 611 26.37 46.12 9.54
C PRO A 611 25.97 44.85 8.81
N SER A 612 24.90 44.96 7.97
CA SER A 612 24.45 43.88 7.11
C SER A 612 25.62 43.35 6.26
N PRO A 613 25.83 42.02 6.20
CA PRO A 613 26.82 41.47 5.28
C PRO A 613 26.41 41.82 3.86
N GLY A 614 27.28 42.63 3.18
CA GLY A 614 27.06 43.08 1.81
C GLY A 614 26.88 41.89 0.85
N HIS A 615 25.98 42.11 -0.12
CA HIS A 615 25.65 41.23 -1.26
C HIS A 615 26.86 40.73 -2.02
#